data_e16b876f48a5e524a938a060af0cfd21
#
_entry.id   e16b876f48a5e524a938a060af0cfd21
#
_cell.length_a   1.000
_cell.length_b   1.000
_cell.length_c   1.000
_cell.angle_alpha   90.00
_cell.angle_beta   90.00
_cell.angle_gamma   90.00
#
_symmetry.space_group_name_H-M   'P 1'
#
loop_
_entity.id
_entity.type
_entity.pdbx_description
1 polymer ?
#
loop_
_entity_poly.entity_id
_entity_poly.type
_entity_poly.pdbx_seq_one_letter_code
_entity_poly.pdbx_strand_id
1 'polypeptide(L)'
;GQPAWLVGHSLGGFLSLMCAARHPALGGHGIKGVLLLDSPVLGGWRARALELAKRTQLVGSISPGKISRKRRNAWPDAQAAFDHFAHKKAFARWEPQVLRDYIAHGTHDETIAQGTRRVLSFERDVETAIYNTLPHNLDRLLRRHPLQAPVAFIGGTESQEMKQVGMAMTHRLVGKNHPGRLLMVEGSHLFPMERPQETAAAIERALQSLAR
;
A
#
# COMPACT_ATOMS: atom_id res chain seq x y z
N GLY A 1 -7.28 -3.71 26.67
CA GLY A 1 -6.51 -3.33 25.47
C GLY A 1 -6.67 -1.87 25.13
N GLN A 2 -5.83 -1.36 24.25
CA GLN A 2 -5.87 0.02 23.78
C GLN A 2 -6.55 0.09 22.40
N PRO A 3 -7.26 1.18 22.04
CA PRO A 3 -7.80 1.36 20.70
C PRO A 3 -6.68 1.34 19.64
N ALA A 4 -6.96 0.71 18.49
CA ALA A 4 -5.96 0.52 17.44
C ALA A 4 -5.95 1.68 16.45
N TRP A 5 -4.76 2.06 15.97
CA TRP A 5 -4.57 2.86 14.77
C TRP A 5 -4.27 1.93 13.61
N LEU A 6 -4.92 2.13 12.47
CA LEU A 6 -4.62 1.40 11.25
C LEU A 6 -3.84 2.30 10.30
N VAL A 7 -2.62 1.91 9.97
CA VAL A 7 -1.75 2.64 9.04
C VAL A 7 -1.44 1.71 7.88
N GLY A 8 -1.70 2.13 6.65
CA GLY A 8 -1.49 1.28 5.49
C GLY A 8 -1.02 2.02 4.26
N HIS A 9 0.06 1.52 3.64
CA HIS A 9 0.57 2.01 2.37
C HIS A 9 -0.06 1.23 1.20
N SER A 10 -0.48 1.94 0.16
CA SER A 10 -0.98 1.32 -1.07
C SER A 10 -2.09 0.29 -0.79
N LEU A 11 -1.88 -0.99 -1.08
CA LEU A 11 -2.79 -2.10 -0.74
C LEU A 11 -3.11 -2.16 0.76
N GLY A 12 -2.13 -1.87 1.63
CA GLY A 12 -2.32 -1.84 3.07
C GLY A 12 -3.41 -0.84 3.51
N GLY A 13 -3.55 0.28 2.80
CA GLY A 13 -4.63 1.24 3.04
C GLY A 13 -6.00 0.70 2.65
N PHE A 14 -6.12 -0.06 1.55
CA PHE A 14 -7.38 -0.75 1.22
C PHE A 14 -7.76 -1.73 2.32
N LEU A 15 -6.81 -2.53 2.81
CA LEU A 15 -7.05 -3.50 3.88
C LEU A 15 -7.44 -2.80 5.18
N SER A 16 -6.80 -1.68 5.52
CA SER A 16 -7.13 -0.86 6.67
C SER A 16 -8.56 -0.32 6.61
N LEU A 17 -9.00 0.21 5.46
CA LEU A 17 -10.37 0.67 5.25
C LEU A 17 -11.38 -0.47 5.34
N MET A 18 -11.07 -1.63 4.74
CA MET A 18 -11.95 -2.81 4.81
C MET A 18 -12.06 -3.35 6.23
N CYS A 19 -10.96 -3.39 6.97
CA CYS A 19 -10.93 -3.78 8.37
C CYS A 19 -11.79 -2.83 9.22
N ALA A 20 -11.56 -1.52 9.11
CA ALA A 20 -12.31 -0.51 9.84
C ALA A 20 -13.81 -0.53 9.56
N ALA A 21 -14.20 -0.78 8.30
CA ALA A 21 -15.61 -0.87 7.91
C ALA A 21 -16.30 -2.13 8.41
N ARG A 22 -15.59 -3.27 8.46
CA ARG A 22 -16.19 -4.56 8.84
C ARG A 22 -16.05 -4.89 10.32
N HIS A 23 -15.02 -4.35 10.97
CA HIS A 23 -14.64 -4.66 12.34
C HIS A 23 -14.41 -3.39 13.16
N PRO A 24 -15.42 -2.50 13.29
CA PRO A 24 -15.25 -1.22 14.02
C PRO A 24 -14.87 -1.41 15.48
N ALA A 25 -15.25 -2.53 16.08
CA ALA A 25 -14.92 -2.91 17.46
C ALA A 25 -13.70 -3.82 17.55
N LEU A 26 -12.72 -3.69 16.64
CA LEU A 26 -11.52 -4.51 16.61
C LEU A 26 -10.84 -4.59 17.98
N GLY A 27 -10.57 -5.82 18.45
CA GLY A 27 -9.93 -6.08 19.75
C GLY A 27 -10.76 -5.65 20.97
N GLY A 28 -12.07 -5.39 20.81
CA GLY A 28 -12.97 -4.95 21.88
C GLY A 28 -12.84 -3.48 22.27
N HIS A 29 -11.88 -2.73 21.73
CA HIS A 29 -11.59 -1.32 22.05
C HIS A 29 -11.80 -0.36 20.88
N GLY A 30 -12.10 -0.90 19.70
CA GLY A 30 -12.38 -0.15 18.50
C GLY A 30 -11.14 0.37 17.77
N ILE A 31 -11.42 1.02 16.63
CA ILE A 31 -10.40 1.64 15.77
C ILE A 31 -10.44 3.14 16.02
N LYS A 32 -9.32 3.71 16.44
CA LYS A 32 -9.17 5.13 16.77
C LYS A 32 -9.04 6.02 15.53
N GLY A 33 -8.47 5.48 14.46
CA GLY A 33 -8.32 6.18 13.18
C GLY A 33 -7.65 5.32 12.12
N VAL A 34 -7.81 5.73 10.86
CA VAL A 34 -7.21 5.09 9.69
C VAL A 34 -6.32 6.09 8.98
N LEU A 35 -5.05 5.76 8.79
CA LEU A 35 -4.10 6.56 8.03
C LEU A 35 -3.71 5.83 6.74
N LEU A 36 -3.98 6.47 5.63
CA LEU A 36 -3.69 5.99 4.28
C LEU A 36 -2.41 6.63 3.77
N LEU A 37 -1.41 5.81 3.41
CA LEU A 37 -0.21 6.26 2.73
C LEU A 37 -0.34 5.91 1.25
N ASP A 38 -0.55 6.91 0.43
CA ASP A 38 -0.66 6.81 -1.05
C ASP A 38 -1.55 5.65 -1.54
N SER A 39 -2.70 5.46 -0.89
CA SER A 39 -3.63 4.40 -1.26
C SER A 39 -4.60 4.89 -2.33
N PRO A 40 -4.51 4.41 -3.59
CA PRO A 40 -5.25 4.92 -4.73
C PRO A 40 -6.70 4.38 -4.76
N VAL A 41 -7.53 4.86 -3.82
CA VAL A 41 -8.91 4.40 -3.67
C VAL A 41 -9.80 4.97 -4.77
N LEU A 42 -10.39 4.08 -5.56
CA LEU A 42 -11.37 4.43 -6.60
C LEU A 42 -12.79 4.50 -6.03
N GLY A 43 -13.54 5.50 -6.47
CA GLY A 43 -14.95 5.66 -6.14
C GLY A 43 -15.81 5.95 -7.38
N GLY A 44 -17.14 5.85 -7.21
CA GLY A 44 -18.12 6.24 -8.21
C GLY A 44 -18.06 5.43 -9.51
N TRP A 45 -18.21 6.12 -10.65
CA TRP A 45 -18.27 5.50 -11.98
C TRP A 45 -16.93 4.88 -12.42
N ARG A 46 -15.79 5.39 -11.97
CA ARG A 46 -14.46 4.85 -12.28
C ARG A 46 -14.27 3.46 -11.67
N ALA A 47 -14.74 3.24 -10.43
CA ALA A 47 -14.72 1.92 -9.79
C ALA A 47 -15.61 0.92 -10.56
N ARG A 48 -16.79 1.37 -11.04
CA ARG A 48 -17.70 0.56 -11.87
C ARG A 48 -17.11 0.24 -13.24
N ALA A 49 -16.44 1.21 -13.88
CA ALA A 49 -15.76 0.99 -15.15
C ALA A 49 -14.63 -0.04 -15.03
N LEU A 50 -13.84 0.03 -13.95
CA LEU A 50 -12.80 -0.97 -13.68
C LEU A 50 -13.39 -2.36 -13.39
N GLU A 51 -14.51 -2.43 -12.64
CA GLU A 51 -15.23 -3.68 -12.39
C GLU A 51 -15.68 -4.33 -13.72
N LEU A 52 -16.28 -3.54 -14.60
CA LEU A 52 -16.72 -4.02 -15.92
C LEU A 52 -15.54 -4.47 -16.78
N ALA A 53 -14.46 -3.69 -16.84
CA ALA A 53 -13.26 -4.03 -17.59
C ALA A 53 -12.60 -5.32 -17.08
N LYS A 54 -12.61 -5.57 -15.77
CA LYS A 54 -12.14 -6.85 -15.19
C LYS A 54 -13.00 -8.03 -15.60
N ARG A 55 -14.34 -7.87 -15.64
CA ARG A 55 -15.27 -8.93 -16.07
C ARG A 55 -15.11 -9.30 -17.54
N THR A 56 -14.80 -8.33 -18.39
CA THR A 56 -14.61 -8.54 -19.85
C THR A 56 -13.21 -8.95 -20.23
N GLN A 57 -12.32 -9.21 -19.26
CA GLN A 57 -10.90 -9.56 -19.48
C GLN A 57 -10.10 -8.53 -20.31
N LEU A 58 -10.66 -7.35 -20.59
CA LEU A 58 -10.00 -6.27 -21.35
C LEU A 58 -8.82 -5.62 -20.60
N VAL A 59 -8.69 -5.84 -19.28
CA VAL A 59 -7.57 -5.35 -18.46
C VAL A 59 -6.29 -6.19 -18.64
N GLY A 60 -6.25 -7.07 -19.63
CA GLY A 60 -5.32 -8.19 -19.72
C GLY A 60 -3.88 -7.88 -20.17
N SER A 61 -3.49 -6.67 -20.59
CA SER A 61 -2.16 -6.49 -21.19
C SER A 61 -1.05 -5.99 -20.24
N ILE A 62 -1.37 -5.22 -19.19
CA ILE A 62 -0.38 -4.68 -18.24
C ILE A 62 -0.94 -4.73 -16.81
N SER A 63 -1.30 -5.91 -16.32
CA SER A 63 -1.72 -6.02 -14.92
C SER A 63 -0.48 -6.15 -14.00
N PRO A 64 -0.49 -5.52 -12.81
CA PRO A 64 0.56 -5.74 -11.80
C PRO A 64 0.82 -7.22 -11.51
N GLY A 65 -0.22 -8.06 -11.60
CA GLY A 65 -0.11 -9.51 -11.46
C GLY A 65 0.75 -10.20 -12.53
N LYS A 66 0.82 -9.68 -13.78
CA LYS A 66 1.75 -10.22 -14.79
C LYS A 66 3.21 -9.88 -14.45
N ILE A 67 3.45 -8.71 -13.88
CA ILE A 67 4.79 -8.28 -13.45
C ILE A 67 5.25 -9.13 -12.28
N SER A 68 4.40 -9.33 -11.27
CA SER A 68 4.73 -10.13 -10.09
C SER A 68 5.01 -11.59 -10.44
N ARG A 69 4.24 -12.18 -11.36
CA ARG A 69 4.46 -13.57 -11.83
C ARG A 69 5.82 -13.79 -12.48
N LYS A 70 6.38 -12.77 -13.17
CA LYS A 70 7.68 -12.83 -13.84
C LYS A 70 8.82 -12.32 -12.95
N ARG A 71 8.54 -11.87 -11.75
CA ARG A 71 9.56 -11.36 -10.82
C ARG A 71 10.56 -12.45 -10.50
N ARG A 72 11.85 -12.11 -10.57
CA ARG A 72 12.90 -12.98 -10.03
C ARG A 72 12.70 -13.14 -8.54
N ASN A 73 12.77 -14.34 -8.03
CA ASN A 73 12.50 -14.70 -6.63
C ASN A 73 13.65 -15.47 -5.96
N ALA A 74 14.77 -15.70 -6.67
CA ALA A 74 15.93 -16.37 -6.11
C ALA A 74 17.25 -15.80 -6.65
N TRP A 75 18.27 -15.75 -5.81
CA TRP A 75 19.63 -15.25 -6.07
C TRP A 75 20.64 -16.18 -5.40
N PRO A 76 21.93 -16.16 -5.84
CA PRO A 76 22.98 -16.93 -5.19
C PRO A 76 23.12 -16.59 -3.69
N ASP A 77 23.07 -15.30 -3.34
CA ASP A 77 23.26 -14.78 -1.99
C ASP A 77 22.55 -13.42 -1.79
N ALA A 78 22.65 -12.86 -0.59
CA ALA A 78 22.06 -11.58 -0.25
C ALA A 78 22.63 -10.41 -1.03
N GLN A 79 23.97 -10.43 -1.36
CA GLN A 79 24.59 -9.37 -2.14
C GLN A 79 24.06 -9.36 -3.58
N ALA A 80 23.93 -10.51 -4.21
CA ALA A 80 23.34 -10.63 -5.56
C ALA A 80 21.87 -10.18 -5.58
N ALA A 81 21.12 -10.41 -4.49
CA ALA A 81 19.76 -9.89 -4.34
C ALA A 81 19.77 -8.36 -4.22
N PHE A 82 20.65 -7.79 -3.38
CA PHE A 82 20.80 -6.34 -3.22
C PHE A 82 21.13 -5.67 -4.56
N ASP A 83 22.14 -6.16 -5.27
CA ASP A 83 22.57 -5.62 -6.57
C ASP A 83 21.45 -5.67 -7.60
N HIS A 84 20.70 -6.77 -7.63
CA HIS A 84 19.56 -6.91 -8.50
C HIS A 84 18.48 -5.85 -8.26
N PHE A 85 18.16 -5.52 -7.00
CA PHE A 85 17.15 -4.53 -6.68
C PHE A 85 17.67 -3.10 -6.84
N ALA A 86 18.92 -2.82 -6.44
CA ALA A 86 19.54 -1.51 -6.56
C ALA A 86 19.56 -0.98 -8.01
N HIS A 87 19.72 -1.87 -8.99
CA HIS A 87 19.70 -1.50 -10.42
C HIS A 87 18.30 -1.35 -11.03
N LYS A 88 17.23 -1.62 -10.26
CA LYS A 88 15.86 -1.45 -10.76
C LYS A 88 15.36 -0.04 -10.55
N LYS A 89 14.76 0.55 -11.60
CA LYS A 89 14.17 1.89 -11.58
C LYS A 89 13.23 2.13 -10.39
N ALA A 90 12.44 1.12 -9.99
CA ALA A 90 11.50 1.22 -8.88
C ALA A 90 12.18 1.35 -7.51
N PHE A 91 13.44 0.93 -7.39
CA PHE A 91 14.23 0.96 -6.15
C PHE A 91 15.34 2.02 -6.17
N ALA A 92 15.59 2.64 -7.33
CA ALA A 92 16.71 3.57 -7.52
C ALA A 92 16.65 4.83 -6.63
N ARG A 93 15.46 5.17 -6.14
CA ARG A 93 15.23 6.34 -5.28
C ARG A 93 15.09 5.98 -3.80
N TRP A 94 15.12 4.67 -3.47
CA TRP A 94 14.99 4.25 -2.08
C TRP A 94 16.19 4.71 -1.28
N GLU A 95 15.93 5.09 -0.05
CA GLU A 95 16.99 5.32 0.94
C GLU A 95 17.85 4.05 1.05
N PRO A 96 19.20 4.14 0.95
CA PRO A 96 20.06 2.96 0.91
C PRO A 96 19.86 2.01 2.10
N GLN A 97 19.58 2.54 3.31
CA GLN A 97 19.30 1.71 4.47
C GLN A 97 18.01 0.93 4.32
N VAL A 98 16.96 1.55 3.80
CA VAL A 98 15.67 0.88 3.56
C VAL A 98 15.81 -0.28 2.56
N LEU A 99 16.64 -0.11 1.52
CA LEU A 99 16.92 -1.22 0.62
C LEU A 99 17.70 -2.36 1.31
N ARG A 100 18.70 -2.03 2.16
CA ARG A 100 19.38 -3.04 2.96
C ARG A 100 18.43 -3.81 3.87
N ASP A 101 17.54 -3.09 4.55
CA ASP A 101 16.53 -3.70 5.46
C ASP A 101 15.55 -4.57 4.67
N TYR A 102 15.15 -4.14 3.46
CA TYR A 102 14.32 -4.95 2.58
C TYR A 102 15.00 -6.27 2.20
N ILE A 103 16.30 -6.26 1.89
CA ILE A 103 17.04 -7.49 1.59
C ILE A 103 17.23 -8.34 2.85
N ALA A 104 17.52 -7.73 4.01
CA ALA A 104 17.74 -8.45 5.25
C ALA A 104 16.48 -9.19 5.73
N HIS A 105 15.31 -8.55 5.64
CA HIS A 105 14.06 -9.03 6.23
C HIS A 105 13.01 -9.49 5.20
N GLY A 106 13.05 -8.97 3.99
CA GLY A 106 12.15 -9.35 2.88
C GLY A 106 12.64 -10.55 2.07
N THR A 107 13.85 -11.05 2.37
CA THR A 107 14.43 -12.26 1.80
C THR A 107 15.04 -13.13 2.89
N HIS A 108 15.25 -14.43 2.62
CA HIS A 108 15.91 -15.37 3.55
C HIS A 108 16.73 -16.40 2.78
N ASP A 109 17.60 -17.10 3.48
CA ASP A 109 18.38 -18.18 2.91
C ASP A 109 17.58 -19.50 2.93
N GLU A 110 17.56 -20.18 1.81
CA GLU A 110 16.92 -21.49 1.62
C GLU A 110 17.98 -22.53 1.27
N THR A 111 18.00 -23.65 2.01
CA THR A 111 18.89 -24.77 1.72
C THR A 111 18.32 -25.62 0.60
N ILE A 112 19.12 -25.89 -0.44
CA ILE A 112 18.79 -26.74 -1.57
C ILE A 112 19.87 -27.82 -1.74
N ALA A 113 19.64 -28.83 -2.57
CA ALA A 113 20.58 -29.94 -2.78
C ALA A 113 22.00 -29.49 -3.20
N GLN A 114 22.11 -28.35 -3.90
CA GLN A 114 23.38 -27.79 -4.39
C GLN A 114 23.97 -26.70 -3.48
N GLY A 115 23.48 -26.54 -2.25
CA GLY A 115 23.95 -25.52 -1.30
C GLY A 115 22.86 -24.59 -0.79
N THR A 116 23.16 -23.31 -0.65
CA THR A 116 22.22 -22.29 -0.14
C THR A 116 21.95 -21.24 -1.23
N ARG A 117 20.72 -20.75 -1.29
CA ARG A 117 20.33 -19.63 -2.14
C ARG A 117 19.49 -18.62 -1.36
N ARG A 118 19.52 -17.36 -1.75
CA ARG A 118 18.66 -16.30 -1.21
C ARG A 118 17.33 -16.27 -1.94
N VAL A 119 16.19 -16.26 -1.23
CA VAL A 119 14.85 -16.23 -1.82
C VAL A 119 13.99 -15.13 -1.19
N LEU A 120 12.92 -14.71 -1.87
CA LEU A 120 11.91 -13.82 -1.30
C LEU A 120 11.22 -14.51 -0.11
N SER A 121 10.95 -13.75 0.96
CA SER A 121 10.22 -14.24 2.13
C SER A 121 8.71 -14.38 1.90
N PHE A 122 8.20 -14.01 0.73
CA PHE A 122 6.81 -14.18 0.34
C PHE A 122 6.69 -14.97 -0.97
N GLU A 123 5.59 -15.69 -1.10
CA GLU A 123 5.30 -16.44 -2.31
C GLU A 123 4.81 -15.54 -3.44
N ARG A 124 5.50 -15.59 -4.57
CA ARG A 124 5.19 -14.80 -5.77
C ARG A 124 3.79 -15.04 -6.31
N ASP A 125 3.28 -16.28 -6.23
CA ASP A 125 1.95 -16.62 -6.73
C ASP A 125 0.84 -16.06 -5.81
N VAL A 126 1.08 -15.98 -4.50
CA VAL A 126 0.19 -15.29 -3.56
C VAL A 126 0.15 -13.79 -3.87
N GLU A 127 1.30 -13.14 -4.07
CA GLU A 127 1.36 -11.74 -4.48
C GLU A 127 0.59 -11.51 -5.81
N THR A 128 0.78 -12.40 -6.78
CA THR A 128 0.08 -12.34 -8.08
C THR A 128 -1.44 -12.45 -7.90
N ALA A 129 -1.90 -13.37 -7.05
CA ALA A 129 -3.33 -13.53 -6.74
C ALA A 129 -3.91 -12.27 -6.08
N ILE A 130 -3.18 -11.65 -5.13
CA ILE A 130 -3.58 -10.40 -4.49
C ILE A 130 -3.76 -9.29 -5.53
N TYR A 131 -2.79 -9.07 -6.42
CA TYR A 131 -2.89 -8.05 -7.47
C TYR A 131 -4.05 -8.28 -8.44
N ASN A 132 -4.36 -9.53 -8.75
CA ASN A 132 -5.49 -9.87 -9.62
C ASN A 132 -6.86 -9.67 -8.93
N THR A 133 -6.88 -9.67 -7.59
CA THR A 133 -8.10 -9.57 -6.77
C THR A 133 -8.25 -8.24 -6.03
N LEU A 134 -7.45 -7.20 -6.38
CA LEU A 134 -7.55 -5.87 -5.77
C LEU A 134 -9.02 -5.40 -5.67
N PRO A 135 -9.46 -4.90 -4.50
CA PRO A 135 -10.86 -4.56 -4.27
C PRO A 135 -11.31 -3.37 -5.12
N HIS A 136 -12.14 -3.64 -6.12
CA HIS A 136 -12.79 -2.61 -6.95
C HIS A 136 -14.13 -2.13 -6.37
N ASN A 137 -14.65 -2.83 -5.35
CA ASN A 137 -15.95 -2.58 -4.73
C ASN A 137 -15.86 -1.86 -3.38
N LEU A 138 -14.71 -1.29 -3.03
CA LEU A 138 -14.47 -0.64 -1.74
C LEU A 138 -15.48 0.50 -1.49
N ASP A 139 -15.79 1.32 -2.51
CA ASP A 139 -16.80 2.36 -2.41
C ASP A 139 -18.19 1.81 -2.05
N ARG A 140 -18.58 0.66 -2.59
CA ARG A 140 -19.83 -0.03 -2.23
C ARG A 140 -19.79 -0.56 -0.78
N LEU A 141 -18.66 -1.13 -0.37
CA LEU A 141 -18.46 -1.60 0.99
C LEU A 141 -18.62 -0.45 1.99
N LEU A 142 -17.95 0.68 1.76
CA LEU A 142 -17.96 1.85 2.64
C LEU A 142 -19.33 2.55 2.69
N ARG A 143 -20.15 2.42 1.65
CA ARG A 143 -21.56 2.87 1.72
C ARG A 143 -22.44 1.95 2.57
N ARG A 144 -22.17 0.64 2.56
CA ARG A 144 -22.95 -0.34 3.38
C ARG A 144 -22.49 -0.36 4.83
N HIS A 145 -21.21 -0.12 5.05
CA HIS A 145 -20.55 -0.11 6.35
C HIS A 145 -19.76 1.18 6.49
N PRO A 146 -20.41 2.29 6.85
CA PRO A 146 -19.73 3.58 7.04
C PRO A 146 -18.65 3.48 8.10
N LEU A 147 -17.52 4.13 7.86
CA LEU A 147 -16.43 4.19 8.82
C LEU A 147 -16.89 4.96 10.08
N GLN A 148 -16.64 4.39 11.24
CA GLN A 148 -16.86 5.03 12.54
C GLN A 148 -15.61 5.80 13.00
N ALA A 149 -14.44 5.43 12.46
CA ALA A 149 -13.17 6.08 12.75
C ALA A 149 -12.83 7.16 11.72
N PRO A 150 -12.18 8.26 12.12
CA PRO A 150 -11.72 9.29 11.21
C PRO A 150 -10.59 8.76 10.30
N VAL A 151 -10.46 9.37 9.12
CA VAL A 151 -9.45 9.01 8.13
C VAL A 151 -8.51 10.17 7.88
N ALA A 152 -7.20 9.89 7.77
CA ALA A 152 -6.20 10.80 7.24
C ALA A 152 -5.50 10.17 6.02
N PHE A 153 -4.87 11.01 5.23
CA PHE A 153 -4.16 10.61 4.02
C PHE A 153 -2.83 11.36 3.90
N ILE A 154 -1.79 10.63 3.52
CA ILE A 154 -0.50 11.19 3.12
C ILE A 154 -0.21 10.68 1.71
N GLY A 155 0.05 11.57 0.76
CA GLY A 155 0.36 11.22 -0.63
C GLY A 155 1.74 11.65 -1.06
N GLY A 156 2.30 10.93 -2.04
CA GLY A 156 3.52 11.35 -2.75
C GLY A 156 3.20 12.44 -3.78
N THR A 157 3.96 13.54 -3.79
CA THR A 157 3.75 14.65 -4.74
C THR A 157 3.90 14.22 -6.21
N GLU A 158 4.64 13.15 -6.46
CA GLU A 158 4.93 12.62 -7.79
C GLU A 158 4.16 11.30 -8.08
N SER A 159 3.31 10.83 -7.16
CA SER A 159 2.59 9.55 -7.31
C SER A 159 1.80 9.50 -8.62
N GLN A 160 2.15 8.57 -9.50
CA GLN A 160 1.41 8.34 -10.74
C GLN A 160 0.10 7.59 -10.47
N GLU A 161 0.08 6.73 -9.45
CA GLU A 161 -1.08 5.98 -9.00
C GLU A 161 -2.20 6.94 -8.56
N MET A 162 -1.85 7.96 -7.75
CA MET A 162 -2.82 8.98 -7.32
C MET A 162 -3.24 9.89 -8.48
N LYS A 163 -2.34 10.24 -9.41
CA LYS A 163 -2.70 11.00 -10.61
C LYS A 163 -3.71 10.25 -11.49
N GLN A 164 -3.57 8.94 -11.62
CA GLN A 164 -4.47 8.10 -12.41
C GLN A 164 -5.87 7.97 -11.79
N VAL A 165 -5.96 7.76 -10.47
CA VAL A 165 -7.25 7.60 -9.79
C VAL A 165 -7.91 8.93 -9.42
N GLY A 166 -7.11 9.98 -9.19
CA GLY A 166 -7.53 11.28 -8.71
C GLY A 166 -7.89 11.28 -7.22
N MET A 167 -8.10 12.47 -6.67
CA MET A 167 -8.25 12.70 -5.21
C MET A 167 -9.71 12.70 -4.72
N ALA A 168 -10.70 12.54 -5.59
CA ALA A 168 -12.12 12.72 -5.23
C ALA A 168 -12.57 11.79 -4.10
N MET A 169 -12.18 10.52 -4.14
CA MET A 169 -12.53 9.56 -3.08
C MET A 169 -11.73 9.83 -1.79
N THR A 170 -10.47 10.19 -1.92
CA THR A 170 -9.61 10.58 -0.80
C THR A 170 -10.21 11.77 -0.05
N HIS A 171 -10.59 12.84 -0.74
CA HIS A 171 -11.25 14.01 -0.14
C HIS A 171 -12.57 13.65 0.55
N ARG A 172 -13.33 12.70 -0.02
CA ARG A 172 -14.56 12.22 0.62
C ARG A 172 -14.30 11.47 1.92
N LEU A 173 -13.25 10.66 1.97
CA LEU A 173 -12.87 9.87 3.15
C LEU A 173 -12.30 10.74 4.27
N VAL A 174 -11.43 11.68 3.92
CA VAL A 174 -10.76 12.58 4.89
C VAL A 174 -11.73 13.64 5.43
N GLY A 175 -12.70 14.07 4.61
CA GLY A 175 -13.61 15.17 4.92
C GLY A 175 -13.01 16.54 4.57
N LYS A 176 -13.91 17.55 4.40
CA LYS A 176 -13.52 18.86 3.84
C LYS A 176 -12.83 19.82 4.83
N ASN A 177 -13.05 19.67 6.13
CA ASN A 177 -12.69 20.66 7.15
C ASN A 177 -11.57 20.19 8.09
N HIS A 178 -10.67 19.33 7.62
CA HIS A 178 -9.60 18.75 8.43
C HIS A 178 -8.23 18.92 7.75
N PRO A 179 -7.64 20.13 7.71
CA PRO A 179 -6.41 20.38 6.94
C PRO A 179 -5.21 19.53 7.39
N GLY A 180 -5.13 19.18 8.68
CA GLY A 180 -4.06 18.30 9.19
C GLY A 180 -4.21 16.81 8.83
N ARG A 181 -5.31 16.42 8.19
CA ARG A 181 -5.57 15.02 7.79
C ARG A 181 -5.26 14.71 6.33
N LEU A 182 -4.84 15.71 5.55
CA LEU A 182 -4.41 15.54 4.18
C LEU A 182 -3.05 16.21 4.02
N LEU A 183 -2.02 15.39 3.91
CA LEU A 183 -0.63 15.83 3.82
C LEU A 183 0.02 15.29 2.54
N MET A 184 1.07 15.98 2.09
CA MET A 184 1.89 15.54 0.95
C MET A 184 3.34 15.45 1.40
N VAL A 185 4.05 14.42 0.91
CA VAL A 185 5.48 14.21 1.07
C VAL A 185 6.10 14.19 -0.32
N GLU A 186 7.26 14.79 -0.49
CA GLU A 186 8.00 14.72 -1.75
C GLU A 186 8.35 13.27 -2.09
N GLY A 187 8.04 12.85 -3.31
CA GLY A 187 8.37 11.51 -3.77
C GLY A 187 7.26 10.84 -4.60
N SER A 188 7.57 9.64 -5.08
CA SER A 188 6.68 8.81 -5.88
C SER A 188 5.65 8.09 -5.00
N HIS A 189 4.93 7.11 -5.57
CA HIS A 189 4.11 6.15 -4.81
C HIS A 189 4.89 5.46 -3.68
N LEU A 190 6.20 5.35 -3.84
CA LEU A 190 7.10 4.69 -2.91
C LEU A 190 7.81 5.68 -1.95
N PHE A 191 7.26 6.89 -1.78
CA PHE A 191 7.83 7.91 -0.90
C PHE A 191 8.16 7.41 0.52
N PRO A 192 7.44 6.44 1.13
CA PRO A 192 7.84 5.93 2.45
C PRO A 192 9.22 5.29 2.47
N MET A 193 9.66 4.74 1.34
CA MET A 193 10.98 4.16 1.18
C MET A 193 12.01 5.15 0.63
N GLU A 194 11.56 6.20 -0.06
CA GLU A 194 12.40 7.25 -0.62
C GLU A 194 12.74 8.33 0.42
N ARG A 195 11.79 8.63 1.34
CA ARG A 195 11.85 9.69 2.36
C ARG A 195 11.33 9.17 3.71
N PRO A 196 11.99 8.19 4.35
CA PRO A 196 11.47 7.55 5.56
C PRO A 196 11.30 8.52 6.74
N GLN A 197 12.23 9.45 6.94
CA GLN A 197 12.16 10.42 8.05
C GLN A 197 11.02 11.42 7.88
N GLU A 198 10.87 12.00 6.68
CA GLU A 198 9.77 12.92 6.37
C GLU A 198 8.42 12.21 6.43
N THR A 199 8.40 10.93 6.01
CA THR A 199 7.21 10.09 6.12
C THR A 199 6.83 9.86 7.58
N ALA A 200 7.80 9.50 8.44
CA ALA A 200 7.56 9.31 9.87
C ALA A 200 7.00 10.59 10.52
N ALA A 201 7.62 11.74 10.25
CA ALA A 201 7.15 13.03 10.74
C ALA A 201 5.73 13.38 10.24
N ALA A 202 5.41 13.04 8.99
CA ALA A 202 4.07 13.24 8.44
C ALA A 202 3.04 12.30 9.09
N ILE A 203 3.40 11.05 9.36
CA ILE A 203 2.56 10.08 10.09
C ILE A 203 2.23 10.62 11.49
N GLU A 204 3.21 11.08 12.26
CA GLU A 204 3.00 11.64 13.58
C GLU A 204 2.02 12.82 13.56
N ARG A 205 2.20 13.77 12.63
CA ARG A 205 1.29 14.91 12.46
C ARG A 205 -0.14 14.47 12.11
N ALA A 206 -0.28 13.51 11.22
CA ALA A 206 -1.58 12.98 10.82
C ALA A 206 -2.28 12.27 11.99
N LEU A 207 -1.57 11.45 12.77
CA LEU A 207 -2.09 10.78 13.96
C LEU A 207 -2.52 11.77 15.03
N GLN A 208 -1.76 12.84 15.27
CA GLN A 208 -2.14 13.93 16.17
C GLN A 208 -3.42 14.65 15.71
N SER A 209 -3.58 14.84 14.39
CA SER A 209 -4.81 15.44 13.84
C SER A 209 -6.03 14.51 13.94
N LEU A 210 -5.82 13.19 13.90
CA LEU A 210 -6.88 12.19 14.08
C LEU A 210 -7.31 12.03 15.55
N ALA A 211 -6.43 12.36 16.50
CA ALA A 211 -6.69 12.26 17.94
C ALA A 211 -7.54 13.40 18.50
N ARG A 212 -7.68 14.51 17.75
CA ARG A 212 -8.51 15.68 18.08
C ARG A 212 -9.94 15.49 17.58
#